data_9f68c7ce0eca47d9cc164102735ddb47
#
_entry.id   9f68c7ce0eca47d9cc164102735ddb47
#
_cell.length_a   1.000
_cell.length_b   1.000
_cell.length_c   1.000
_cell.angle_alpha   90.00
_cell.angle_beta   90.00
_cell.angle_gamma   90.00
#
_symmetry.space_group_name_H-M   'P 1'
#
loop_
_entity.id
_entity.type
_entity.pdbx_description
1 polymer ?
#
loop_
_entity_poly.entity_id
_entity_poly.type
_entity_poly.pdbx_seq_one_letter_code
_entity_poly.pdbx_strand_id
1 'polypeptide(L)'
;LQVASGRREIFSIYGEDYDTKDGTCIRDYVHVMDLAEAHLLSLEDLIQNQKSDIYNIGNNLGFSVKEIINVAETITHQKIPYEILARRKGDPTQLIADNTKIIEKLNWSANYSDLNTIIMTAWEWEKRLSKSN
;
A
#
# COMPACT_ATOMS: atom_id res chain seq x y z
N LEU A 1 6.13 8.99 -3.65
CA LEU A 1 5.68 9.82 -4.78
C LEU A 1 5.97 11.30 -4.55
N GLN A 2 5.82 11.84 -3.34
CA GLN A 2 6.18 13.23 -3.03
C GLN A 2 7.65 13.57 -3.34
N VAL A 3 8.57 12.61 -3.21
CA VAL A 3 9.96 12.78 -3.64
C VAL A 3 10.04 12.85 -5.17
N ALA A 4 9.36 11.96 -5.87
CA ALA A 4 9.30 11.96 -7.33
C ALA A 4 8.69 13.26 -7.91
N SER A 5 7.73 13.89 -7.21
CA SER A 5 7.12 15.16 -7.61
C SER A 5 7.92 16.40 -7.16
N GLY A 6 9.01 16.22 -6.44
CA GLY A 6 9.84 17.32 -5.91
C GLY A 6 9.26 18.02 -4.67
N ARG A 7 8.14 17.56 -4.13
CA ARG A 7 7.52 18.12 -2.91
C ARG A 7 8.23 17.67 -1.62
N ARG A 8 9.13 16.71 -1.71
CA ARG A 8 9.99 16.22 -0.64
C ARG A 8 11.36 15.91 -1.21
N GLU A 9 12.42 16.23 -0.48
CA GLU A 9 13.79 16.08 -0.96
C GLU A 9 14.27 14.62 -0.95
N ILE A 10 13.96 13.89 0.10
CA ILE A 10 14.51 12.53 0.32
C ILE A 10 13.45 11.62 0.94
N PHE A 11 13.54 10.33 0.62
CA PHE A 11 12.73 9.27 1.22
C PHE A 11 13.53 8.56 2.32
N SER A 12 12.92 8.29 3.48
CA SER A 12 13.59 7.59 4.58
C SER A 12 13.14 6.14 4.66
N ILE A 13 14.09 5.21 4.53
CA ILE A 13 13.89 3.77 4.75
C ILE A 13 14.30 3.46 6.20
N TYR A 14 13.41 2.84 6.96
CA TYR A 14 13.65 2.49 8.36
C TYR A 14 14.09 1.03 8.49
N GLY A 15 15.40 0.81 8.48
CA GLY A 15 16.05 -0.50 8.53
C GLY A 15 16.30 -1.11 7.15
N GLU A 16 17.48 -1.70 6.98
CA GLU A 16 17.87 -2.47 5.80
C GLU A 16 18.47 -3.84 6.17
N ASP A 17 18.27 -4.25 7.40
CA ASP A 17 18.80 -5.47 8.00
C ASP A 17 17.69 -6.45 8.41
N TYR A 18 16.47 -6.31 7.82
CA TYR A 18 15.39 -7.29 8.00
C TYR A 18 15.72 -8.59 7.25
N ASP A 19 15.24 -9.70 7.78
CA ASP A 19 15.32 -11.01 7.14
C ASP A 19 14.34 -11.09 5.94
N THR A 20 14.71 -10.40 4.86
CA THR A 20 13.97 -10.29 3.60
C THR A 20 14.96 -10.27 2.43
N LYS A 21 14.47 -10.44 1.22
CA LYS A 21 15.29 -10.52 0.01
C LYS A 21 16.22 -9.30 -0.18
N ASP A 22 15.79 -8.10 0.20
CA ASP A 22 16.52 -6.85 -0.01
C ASP A 22 16.85 -6.09 1.28
N GLY A 23 16.57 -6.72 2.43
CA GLY A 23 16.83 -6.18 3.75
C GLY A 23 15.78 -5.19 4.25
N THR A 24 14.79 -4.79 3.42
CA THR A 24 13.74 -3.87 3.85
C THR A 24 12.46 -4.60 4.26
N CYS A 25 11.66 -4.00 5.13
CA CYS A 25 10.43 -4.62 5.61
C CYS A 25 9.39 -4.78 4.49
N ILE A 26 8.56 -5.83 4.63
CA ILE A 26 7.49 -6.16 3.68
C ILE A 26 6.16 -5.68 4.24
N ARG A 27 5.35 -5.04 3.39
CA ARG A 27 4.02 -4.51 3.73
C ARG A 27 3.02 -4.88 2.64
N ASP A 28 1.77 -4.99 3.05
CA ASP A 28 0.64 -5.18 2.17
C ASP A 28 0.10 -3.81 1.72
N TYR A 29 -0.05 -3.63 0.42
CA TYR A 29 -0.54 -2.39 -0.17
C TYR A 29 -1.88 -2.65 -0.84
N VAL A 30 -2.87 -1.85 -0.51
CA VAL A 30 -4.24 -1.96 -1.02
C VAL A 30 -4.61 -0.67 -1.75
N HIS A 31 -5.20 -0.81 -2.92
CA HIS A 31 -5.70 0.33 -3.66
C HIS A 31 -6.91 0.96 -2.96
N VAL A 32 -7.03 2.27 -2.99
CA VAL A 32 -8.11 3.00 -2.32
C VAL A 32 -9.50 2.59 -2.82
N MET A 33 -9.64 2.20 -4.09
CA MET A 33 -10.92 1.72 -4.65
C MET A 33 -11.32 0.36 -4.07
N ASP A 34 -10.37 -0.57 -3.93
CA ASP A 34 -10.61 -1.87 -3.32
C ASP A 34 -10.99 -1.73 -1.84
N LEU A 35 -10.35 -0.78 -1.15
CA LEU A 35 -10.69 -0.45 0.22
C LEU A 35 -12.10 0.18 0.33
N ALA A 36 -12.47 1.07 -0.58
CA ALA A 36 -13.80 1.68 -0.63
C ALA A 36 -14.90 0.63 -0.88
N GLU A 37 -14.65 -0.31 -1.80
CA GLU A 37 -15.57 -1.43 -2.06
C GLU A 37 -15.73 -2.33 -0.84
N ALA A 38 -14.64 -2.65 -0.13
CA ALA A 38 -14.73 -3.41 1.12
C ALA A 38 -15.59 -2.72 2.18
N HIS A 39 -15.50 -1.38 2.30
CA HIS A 39 -16.36 -0.63 3.20
C HIS A 39 -17.84 -0.68 2.78
N LEU A 40 -18.11 -0.54 1.47
CA LEU A 40 -19.47 -0.62 0.95
C LEU A 40 -20.12 -1.98 1.23
N LEU A 41 -19.44 -3.07 0.86
CA LEU A 41 -19.92 -4.43 1.12
C LEU A 41 -20.13 -4.71 2.61
N SER A 42 -19.21 -4.23 3.46
CA SER A 42 -19.35 -4.38 4.92
C SER A 42 -20.52 -3.60 5.47
N LEU A 43 -20.81 -2.41 4.94
CA LEU A 43 -21.98 -1.62 5.32
C LEU A 43 -23.29 -2.29 4.88
N GLU A 44 -23.34 -2.82 3.67
CA GLU A 44 -24.50 -3.56 3.15
C GLU A 44 -24.80 -4.81 4.01
N ASP A 45 -23.76 -5.57 4.35
CA ASP A 45 -23.88 -6.74 5.24
C ASP A 45 -24.40 -6.34 6.63
N LEU A 46 -23.87 -5.25 7.20
CA LEU A 46 -24.31 -4.72 8.48
C LEU A 46 -25.81 -4.32 8.46
N ILE A 47 -26.27 -3.67 7.40
CA ILE A 47 -27.67 -3.24 7.26
C ILE A 47 -28.60 -4.46 7.12
N GLN A 48 -28.20 -5.44 6.31
CA GLN A 48 -29.02 -6.63 6.03
C GLN A 48 -29.10 -7.58 7.23
N ASN A 49 -27.93 -7.85 7.85
CA ASN A 49 -27.81 -8.88 8.88
C ASN A 49 -27.89 -8.33 10.32
N GLN A 50 -27.85 -7.00 10.49
CA GLN A 50 -27.91 -6.31 11.81
C GLN A 50 -26.85 -6.86 12.78
N LYS A 51 -25.68 -7.30 12.26
CA LYS A 51 -24.62 -7.92 13.03
C LYS A 51 -23.26 -7.29 12.68
N SER A 52 -22.59 -6.73 13.68
CA SER A 52 -21.23 -6.22 13.54
C SER A 52 -20.23 -7.35 13.28
N ASP A 53 -19.28 -7.10 12.39
CA ASP A 53 -18.17 -8.02 12.12
C ASP A 53 -16.86 -7.23 11.88
N ILE A 54 -15.73 -7.95 11.84
CA ILE A 54 -14.40 -7.40 11.64
C ILE A 54 -13.75 -8.14 10.47
N TYR A 55 -13.21 -7.38 9.52
CA TYR A 55 -12.52 -7.91 8.35
C TYR A 55 -11.11 -7.33 8.24
N ASN A 56 -10.14 -8.17 7.89
CA ASN A 56 -8.85 -7.70 7.41
C ASN A 56 -8.93 -7.45 5.91
N ILE A 57 -8.33 -6.35 5.46
CA ILE A 57 -8.29 -5.98 4.05
C ILE A 57 -6.83 -5.94 3.60
N GLY A 58 -6.53 -6.67 2.55
CA GLY A 58 -5.21 -6.77 1.94
C GLY A 58 -5.32 -7.46 0.59
N ASN A 59 -4.22 -7.54 -0.15
CA ASN A 59 -4.17 -8.29 -1.41
C ASN A 59 -3.45 -9.64 -1.27
N ASN A 60 -3.10 -10.05 -0.05
CA ASN A 60 -2.30 -11.25 0.27
C ASN A 60 -0.90 -11.24 -0.36
N LEU A 61 -0.47 -10.13 -0.95
CA LEU A 61 0.85 -9.96 -1.55
C LEU A 61 1.64 -8.93 -0.74
N GLY A 62 2.86 -9.28 -0.38
CA GLY A 62 3.75 -8.36 0.30
C GLY A 62 4.76 -7.77 -0.67
N PHE A 63 5.03 -6.47 -0.53
CA PHE A 63 6.09 -5.79 -1.26
C PHE A 63 7.06 -5.14 -0.29
N SER A 64 8.36 -5.26 -0.59
CA SER A 64 9.38 -4.59 0.20
C SER A 64 9.41 -3.08 -0.12
N VAL A 65 10.01 -2.31 0.78
CA VAL A 65 10.12 -0.85 0.56
C VAL A 65 10.96 -0.54 -0.68
N LYS A 66 12.02 -1.30 -0.94
CA LYS A 66 12.85 -1.11 -2.14
C LYS A 66 12.12 -1.52 -3.43
N GLU A 67 11.28 -2.56 -3.41
CA GLU A 67 10.41 -2.89 -4.54
C GLU A 67 9.46 -1.75 -4.88
N ILE A 68 8.83 -1.12 -3.88
CA ILE A 68 7.97 0.05 -4.08
C ILE A 68 8.74 1.22 -4.71
N ILE A 69 9.96 1.49 -4.25
CA ILE A 69 10.81 2.56 -4.82
C ILE A 69 11.11 2.26 -6.29
N ASN A 70 11.52 1.03 -6.61
CA ASN A 70 11.87 0.63 -7.97
C ASN A 70 10.68 0.77 -8.94
N VAL A 71 9.49 0.33 -8.53
CA VAL A 71 8.27 0.48 -9.34
C VAL A 71 7.90 1.95 -9.48
N ALA A 72 8.01 2.73 -8.41
CA ALA A 72 7.74 4.16 -8.46
C ALA A 72 8.72 4.90 -9.39
N GLU A 73 10.02 4.60 -9.35
CA GLU A 73 11.00 5.16 -10.30
C GLU A 73 10.67 4.80 -11.76
N THR A 74 10.25 3.55 -11.99
CA THR A 74 9.88 3.06 -13.32
C THR A 74 8.66 3.81 -13.87
N ILE A 75 7.62 3.98 -13.06
CA ILE A 75 6.36 4.62 -13.48
C ILE A 75 6.50 6.14 -13.61
N THR A 76 7.21 6.76 -12.66
CA THR A 76 7.34 8.22 -12.64
C THR A 76 8.42 8.75 -13.57
N HIS A 77 9.35 7.89 -14.00
CA HIS A 77 10.60 8.26 -14.70
C HIS A 77 11.45 9.26 -13.91
N GLN A 78 11.32 9.27 -12.60
CA GLN A 78 12.05 10.13 -11.68
C GLN A 78 12.89 9.28 -10.72
N LYS A 79 14.11 9.74 -10.42
CA LYS A 79 14.88 9.14 -9.33
C LYS A 79 14.31 9.51 -7.99
N ILE A 80 14.30 8.55 -7.07
CA ILE A 80 13.81 8.71 -5.70
C ILE A 80 15.01 8.55 -4.75
N PRO A 81 15.74 9.64 -4.46
CA PRO A 81 16.80 9.57 -3.47
C PRO A 81 16.26 9.15 -2.11
N TYR A 82 16.97 8.24 -1.45
CA TYR A 82 16.61 7.77 -0.14
C TYR A 82 17.82 7.69 0.79
N GLU A 83 17.53 7.75 2.08
CA GLU A 83 18.48 7.49 3.16
C GLU A 83 18.01 6.29 3.98
N ILE A 84 18.94 5.62 4.64
CA ILE A 84 18.64 4.49 5.52
C ILE A 84 18.79 4.95 6.96
N LEU A 85 17.73 4.81 7.72
CA LEU A 85 17.65 5.11 9.14
C LEU A 85 17.56 3.83 9.97
N ALA A 86 17.78 3.93 11.26
CA ALA A 86 17.60 2.81 12.19
C ALA A 86 16.15 2.30 12.15
N ARG A 87 15.97 0.99 12.39
CA ARG A 87 14.62 0.39 12.52
C ARG A 87 13.78 1.14 13.54
N ARG A 88 12.50 1.32 13.23
CA ARG A 88 11.53 1.78 14.23
C ARG A 88 11.24 0.65 15.22
N LYS A 89 11.17 1.00 16.51
CA LYS A 89 10.86 0.03 17.55
C LYS A 89 9.47 -0.58 17.32
N GLY A 90 9.41 -1.90 17.27
CA GLY A 90 8.16 -2.65 17.09
C GLY A 90 7.74 -2.87 15.62
N ASP A 91 8.52 -2.42 14.64
CA ASP A 91 8.24 -2.71 13.23
C ASP A 91 8.53 -4.19 12.92
N PRO A 92 7.53 -4.98 12.49
CA PRO A 92 7.76 -6.37 12.11
C PRO A 92 8.43 -6.46 10.74
N THR A 93 9.18 -7.55 10.53
CA THR A 93 9.82 -7.86 9.24
C THR A 93 8.79 -7.91 8.11
N GLN A 94 7.63 -8.52 8.38
CA GLN A 94 6.55 -8.68 7.41
C GLN A 94 5.19 -8.43 8.08
N LEU A 95 4.33 -7.70 7.39
CA LEU A 95 2.95 -7.48 7.79
C LEU A 95 2.07 -7.56 6.54
N ILE A 96 1.36 -8.68 6.39
CA ILE A 96 0.44 -8.99 5.28
C ILE A 96 -0.89 -9.42 5.89
N ALA A 97 -1.97 -8.87 5.38
CA ALA A 97 -3.31 -9.21 5.85
C ALA A 97 -3.78 -10.55 5.24
N ASP A 98 -4.40 -11.38 6.07
CA ASP A 98 -5.23 -12.50 5.59
C ASP A 98 -6.64 -11.96 5.31
N ASN A 99 -7.01 -11.90 4.04
CA ASN A 99 -8.30 -11.40 3.57
C ASN A 99 -9.33 -12.52 3.28
N THR A 100 -9.02 -13.78 3.65
CA THR A 100 -9.89 -14.94 3.39
C THR A 100 -11.33 -14.72 3.87
N LYS A 101 -11.49 -14.17 5.07
CA LYS A 101 -12.82 -13.95 5.66
C LYS A 101 -13.70 -13.00 4.85
N ILE A 102 -13.17 -11.89 4.34
CA ILE A 102 -13.97 -10.95 3.56
C ILE A 102 -14.30 -11.50 2.18
N ILE A 103 -13.39 -12.25 1.57
CA ILE A 103 -13.63 -12.94 0.30
C ILE A 103 -14.77 -13.94 0.45
N GLU A 104 -14.70 -14.82 1.45
CA GLU A 104 -15.69 -15.88 1.65
C GLU A 104 -17.08 -15.35 2.06
N LYS A 105 -17.11 -14.30 2.89
CA LYS A 105 -18.38 -13.77 3.40
C LYS A 105 -19.04 -12.73 2.50
N LEU A 106 -18.25 -11.84 1.91
CA LEU A 106 -18.76 -10.69 1.17
C LEU A 106 -18.44 -10.75 -0.33
N ASN A 107 -17.79 -11.81 -0.80
CA ASN A 107 -17.34 -11.96 -2.19
C ASN A 107 -16.50 -10.77 -2.68
N TRP A 108 -15.75 -10.15 -1.78
CA TRP A 108 -14.85 -9.05 -2.09
C TRP A 108 -13.62 -9.54 -2.86
N SER A 109 -13.08 -8.70 -3.72
CA SER A 109 -11.82 -8.99 -4.43
C SER A 109 -10.97 -7.74 -4.59
N ALA A 110 -9.63 -7.92 -4.56
CA ALA A 110 -8.68 -6.84 -4.76
C ALA A 110 -8.42 -6.62 -6.26
N ASN A 111 -9.32 -5.91 -6.94
CA ASN A 111 -9.31 -5.75 -8.40
C ASN A 111 -8.27 -4.74 -8.92
N TYR A 112 -7.84 -3.80 -8.08
CA TYR A 112 -6.93 -2.69 -8.41
C TYR A 112 -5.61 -2.74 -7.62
N SER A 113 -5.44 -3.72 -6.74
CA SER A 113 -4.32 -3.76 -5.79
C SER A 113 -3.06 -4.45 -6.36
N ASP A 114 -2.87 -4.47 -7.67
CA ASP A 114 -1.54 -4.72 -8.22
C ASP A 114 -0.65 -3.48 -8.03
N LEU A 115 0.63 -3.69 -7.82
CA LEU A 115 1.54 -2.61 -7.42
C LEU A 115 1.67 -1.52 -8.49
N ASN A 116 1.65 -1.88 -9.77
CA ASN A 116 1.76 -0.90 -10.85
C ASN A 116 0.53 0.01 -10.88
N THR A 117 -0.67 -0.55 -10.77
CA THR A 117 -1.94 0.19 -10.71
C THR A 117 -1.97 1.13 -9.51
N ILE A 118 -1.59 0.64 -8.32
CA ILE A 118 -1.52 1.47 -7.10
C ILE A 118 -0.60 2.68 -7.33
N ILE A 119 0.62 2.44 -7.79
CA ILE A 119 1.62 3.52 -7.98
C ILE A 119 1.20 4.47 -9.11
N MET A 120 0.68 3.95 -10.22
CA MET A 120 0.26 4.76 -11.37
C MET A 120 -0.88 5.71 -11.01
N THR A 121 -1.94 5.20 -10.38
CA THR A 121 -3.10 6.02 -9.99
C THR A 121 -2.74 7.04 -8.91
N ALA A 122 -1.92 6.65 -7.93
CA ALA A 122 -1.40 7.55 -6.92
C ALA A 122 -0.48 8.63 -7.52
N TRP A 123 0.29 8.31 -8.57
CA TRP A 123 1.12 9.29 -9.28
C TRP A 123 0.27 10.29 -10.07
N GLU A 124 -0.79 9.85 -10.74
CA GLU A 124 -1.71 10.78 -11.41
C GLU A 124 -2.35 11.77 -10.42
N TRP A 125 -2.71 11.30 -9.23
CA TRP A 125 -3.20 12.17 -8.15
C TRP A 125 -2.13 13.15 -7.67
N GLU A 126 -0.91 12.68 -7.42
CA GLU A 126 0.22 13.50 -6.97
C GLU A 126 0.54 14.64 -7.95
N LYS A 127 0.50 14.36 -9.26
CA LYS A 127 0.69 15.37 -10.32
C LYS A 127 -0.39 16.46 -10.31
N ARG A 128 -1.63 16.11 -9.95
CA ARG A 128 -2.72 17.12 -9.82
C ARG A 128 -2.47 18.03 -8.63
N LEU A 129 -2.08 17.48 -7.49
CA LEU A 129 -1.74 18.26 -6.29
C LEU A 129 -0.58 19.22 -6.53
N SER A 130 0.44 18.80 -7.27
CA SER A 130 1.61 19.63 -7.57
C SER A 130 1.31 20.81 -8.51
N LYS A 131 0.20 20.75 -9.28
CA LYS A 131 -0.23 21.83 -10.18
C LYS A 131 -1.15 22.83 -9.52
N SER A 132 -1.68 22.51 -8.33
CA SER A 132 -2.66 23.33 -7.62
C SER A 132 -2.01 24.21 -6.55
N ASN A 133 -0.70 24.10 -6.37
CA ASN A 133 0.16 24.95 -5.52
C ASN A 133 1.14 25.74 -6.39
#